data_d0d54421d2c6b4d7d3622c8c8aa2f7a8
#
_entry.id   d0d54421d2c6b4d7d3622c8c8aa2f7a8
#
_cell.length_a   1.000
_cell.length_b   1.000
_cell.length_c   1.000
_cell.angle_alpha   90.00
_cell.angle_beta   90.00
_cell.angle_gamma   90.00
#
_symmetry.space_group_name_H-M   'P 1'
#
loop_
_entity.id
_entity.type
_entity.pdbx_description
1 polymer ?
#
loop_
_entity_poly.entity_id
_entity_poly.type
_entity_poly.pdbx_seq_one_letter_code
_entity_poly.pdbx_strand_id
1 'polypeptide(L)' 'MQLGTRWAVGATPPEKLDGSVVLAIRDAEAQLAEVDTAQWRWTLTWLESRPVVQLDDGTTIRVGHDGALTTTYED' A
#
# COMPACT_ATOMS: atom_id res chain seq x y z
N MET A 1 7.76 9.39 -17.53
CA MET A 1 7.74 9.32 -16.05
C MET A 1 6.42 8.77 -15.55
N GLN A 2 6.49 7.84 -14.63
CA GLN A 2 5.31 7.23 -14.06
C GLN A 2 4.88 7.99 -12.83
N LEU A 3 3.68 8.50 -12.82
CA LEU A 3 3.13 9.14 -11.64
C LEU A 3 2.47 8.09 -10.77
N GLY A 4 2.66 8.18 -9.48
CA GLY A 4 2.04 7.27 -8.54
C GLY A 4 0.53 7.49 -8.49
N THR A 5 -0.20 6.43 -8.16
CA THR A 5 -1.63 6.51 -7.92
C THR A 5 -1.84 6.64 -6.43
N ARG A 6 -2.71 7.55 -6.02
CA ARG A 6 -2.98 7.80 -4.60
C ARG A 6 -4.47 7.63 -4.30
N TRP A 7 -4.77 7.07 -3.12
CA TRP A 7 -6.16 6.94 -2.67
C TRP A 7 -6.21 7.02 -1.15
N ALA A 8 -7.37 7.38 -0.64
CA ALA A 8 -7.56 7.53 0.80
C ALA A 8 -7.61 6.17 1.49
N VAL A 9 -7.23 6.14 2.76
CA VAL A 9 -7.38 4.95 3.58
C VAL A 9 -8.87 4.56 3.61
N GLY A 10 -9.14 3.29 3.40
CA GLY A 10 -10.51 2.78 3.36
C GLY A 10 -11.16 2.81 1.98
N ALA A 11 -10.58 3.57 1.04
CA ALA A 11 -11.10 3.60 -0.33
C ALA A 11 -10.69 2.34 -1.09
N THR A 12 -11.30 2.11 -2.23
CA THR A 12 -11.00 0.95 -3.06
C THR A 12 -9.63 1.10 -3.71
N PRO A 13 -8.71 0.15 -3.51
CA PRO A 13 -7.41 0.21 -4.17
C PRO A 13 -7.53 0.05 -5.68
N PRO A 14 -6.49 0.43 -6.45
CA PRO A 14 -6.50 0.24 -7.90
C PRO A 14 -6.69 -1.21 -8.29
N GLU A 15 -7.41 -1.45 -9.37
CA GLU A 15 -7.69 -2.79 -9.86
C GLU A 15 -6.45 -3.52 -10.35
N LYS A 16 -5.40 -2.79 -10.64
CA LYS A 16 -4.14 -3.37 -11.13
C LYS A 16 -3.40 -4.15 -10.07
N LEU A 17 -3.75 -3.97 -8.79
CA LEU A 17 -3.07 -4.65 -7.71
C LEU A 17 -3.55 -6.08 -7.59
N ASP A 18 -2.59 -6.98 -7.36
CA ASP A 18 -2.89 -8.37 -7.10
C ASP A 18 -3.68 -8.50 -5.79
N GLY A 19 -4.51 -9.54 -5.70
CA GLY A 19 -5.31 -9.76 -4.50
C GLY A 19 -4.51 -9.86 -3.22
N SER A 20 -3.30 -10.42 -3.29
CA SER A 20 -2.44 -10.52 -2.11
C SER A 20 -2.02 -9.15 -1.59
N VAL A 21 -1.76 -8.21 -2.51
CA VAL A 21 -1.42 -6.83 -2.12
C VAL A 21 -2.63 -6.14 -1.50
N VAL A 22 -3.81 -6.33 -2.10
CA VAL A 22 -5.04 -5.76 -1.56
C VAL A 22 -5.31 -6.28 -0.15
N LEU A 23 -5.11 -7.58 0.08
CA LEU A 23 -5.28 -8.15 1.41
C LEU A 23 -4.31 -7.55 2.42
N ALA A 24 -3.06 -7.32 2.00
CA ALA A 24 -2.06 -6.69 2.88
C ALA A 24 -2.46 -5.25 3.22
N ILE A 25 -3.00 -4.52 2.25
CA ILE A 25 -3.50 -3.16 2.47
C ILE A 25 -4.64 -3.19 3.50
N ARG A 26 -5.60 -4.08 3.32
CA ARG A 26 -6.73 -4.20 4.24
C ARG A 26 -6.28 -4.58 5.64
N ASP A 27 -5.31 -5.49 5.74
CA ASP A 27 -4.76 -5.91 7.02
C ASP A 27 -4.09 -4.72 7.74
N ALA A 28 -3.30 -3.95 7.01
CA ALA A 28 -2.66 -2.77 7.58
C ALA A 28 -3.70 -1.75 8.04
N GLU A 29 -4.75 -1.53 7.24
CA GLU A 29 -5.83 -0.61 7.61
C GLU A 29 -6.57 -1.09 8.86
N ALA A 30 -6.75 -2.39 9.01
CA ALA A 30 -7.43 -2.95 10.18
C ALA A 30 -6.63 -2.67 11.46
N GLN A 31 -5.31 -2.66 11.38
CA GLN A 31 -4.48 -2.36 12.53
C GLN A 31 -4.54 -0.89 12.93
N LEU A 32 -5.06 -0.04 12.05
CA LEU A 32 -5.19 1.40 12.28
C LEU A 32 -6.62 1.80 12.60
N ALA A 33 -7.48 0.86 12.96
CA ALA A 33 -8.91 1.11 13.15
C ALA A 33 -9.19 2.18 14.22
N GLU A 34 -8.31 2.33 15.19
CA GLU A 34 -8.47 3.31 16.26
C GLU A 34 -7.64 4.58 16.03
N VAL A 35 -6.95 4.65 14.90
CA VAL A 35 -6.12 5.80 14.55
C VAL A 35 -6.89 6.68 13.58
N ASP A 36 -6.79 7.99 13.76
CA ASP A 36 -7.42 8.94 12.83
C ASP A 36 -6.58 9.00 11.55
N THR A 37 -7.05 8.33 10.51
CA THR A 37 -6.37 8.26 9.22
C THR A 37 -7.06 9.10 8.15
N ALA A 38 -7.91 10.05 8.55
CA ALA A 38 -8.71 10.82 7.60
C ALA A 38 -7.88 11.60 6.59
N GLN A 39 -6.66 12.00 6.99
CA GLN A 39 -5.76 12.76 6.12
C GLN A 39 -4.72 11.89 5.42
N TRP A 40 -4.74 10.60 5.67
CA TRP A 40 -3.69 9.69 5.15
C TRP A 40 -4.08 9.14 3.81
N ARG A 41 -3.07 8.93 2.97
CA ARG A 41 -3.24 8.38 1.63
C ARG A 41 -2.27 7.24 1.40
N TRP A 42 -2.71 6.27 0.63
CA TRP A 42 -1.83 5.26 0.07
C TRP A 42 -1.27 5.78 -1.24
N THR A 43 -0.03 5.43 -1.55
CA THR A 43 0.60 5.78 -2.82
C THR A 43 1.13 4.51 -3.46
N LEU A 44 0.72 4.24 -4.69
CA LEU A 44 1.21 3.10 -5.47
C LEU A 44 2.25 3.59 -6.45
N THR A 45 3.42 2.96 -6.42
CA THR A 45 4.49 3.21 -7.38
C THR A 45 4.90 1.87 -7.96
N TRP A 46 5.29 1.85 -9.22
CA TRP A 46 5.80 0.64 -9.87
C TRP A 46 7.31 0.72 -9.93
N LEU A 47 7.98 -0.32 -9.45
CA LEU A 47 9.43 -0.42 -9.47
C LEU A 47 9.78 -1.76 -10.10
N GLU A 48 10.41 -1.71 -11.27
CA GLU A 48 10.77 -2.92 -12.03
C GLU A 48 9.58 -3.84 -12.23
N SER A 49 8.45 -3.26 -12.62
CA SER A 49 7.19 -3.98 -12.89
C SER A 49 6.56 -4.59 -11.64
N ARG A 50 7.02 -4.23 -10.46
CA ARG A 50 6.45 -4.69 -9.19
C ARG A 50 5.83 -3.52 -8.43
N PRO A 51 4.68 -3.73 -7.77
CA PRO A 51 4.05 -2.64 -7.03
C PRO A 51 4.76 -2.37 -5.70
N VAL A 52 4.84 -1.09 -5.37
CA VAL A 52 5.28 -0.63 -4.05
C VAL A 52 4.19 0.28 -3.54
N VAL A 53 3.58 -0.07 -2.42
CA VAL A 53 2.45 0.68 -1.85
C VAL A 53 2.90 1.26 -0.52
N GLN A 54 2.79 2.57 -0.38
CA GLN A 54 3.22 3.26 0.84
C GLN A 54 2.08 4.06 1.43
N LEU A 55 1.98 4.01 2.74
CA LEU A 55 1.04 4.82 3.49
C LEU A 55 1.78 6.04 4.05
N ASP A 56 1.07 7.12 4.27
CA ASP A 56 1.67 8.36 4.77
C ASP A 56 2.37 8.21 6.13
N ASP A 57 2.03 7.17 6.91
CA ASP A 57 2.67 6.93 8.20
C ASP A 57 4.01 6.21 8.08
N GLY A 58 4.41 5.81 6.89
CA GLY A 58 5.66 5.09 6.67
C GLY A 58 5.49 3.60 6.42
N THR A 59 4.27 3.07 6.51
CA THR A 59 4.01 1.67 6.19
C THR A 59 4.26 1.43 4.71
N THR A 60 5.07 0.42 4.39
CA THR A 60 5.42 0.10 3.01
C THR A 60 5.13 -1.37 2.74
N ILE A 61 4.37 -1.64 1.69
CA ILE A 61 4.06 -2.99 1.23
C ILE A 61 4.70 -3.14 -0.13
N ARG A 62 5.54 -4.15 -0.30
CA ARG A 62 6.20 -4.38 -1.58
C ARG A 62 6.24 -5.87 -1.89
N VAL A 63 6.33 -6.17 -3.18
CA VAL A 63 6.45 -7.53 -3.67
C VAL A 63 7.89 -7.73 -4.13
N GLY A 64 8.56 -8.74 -3.62
CA GLY A 64 9.93 -9.07 -4.02
C GLY A 64 9.96 -9.76 -5.37
N HIS A 65 11.16 -9.90 -5.93
CA HIS A 65 11.35 -10.54 -7.24
C HIS A 65 10.92 -12.01 -7.24
N ASP A 66 10.85 -12.62 -6.08
CA ASP A 66 10.37 -14.00 -5.92
C ASP A 66 8.87 -14.09 -5.68
N GLY A 67 8.17 -12.96 -5.73
CA GLY A 67 6.74 -12.90 -5.48
C GLY A 67 6.36 -12.79 -4.02
N ALA A 68 7.32 -12.79 -3.10
CA ALA A 68 7.03 -12.69 -1.67
C ALA A 68 6.59 -11.28 -1.31
N LEU A 69 5.56 -11.19 -0.51
CA LEU A 69 5.03 -9.91 -0.03
C LEU A 69 5.70 -9.54 1.27
N THR A 70 6.16 -8.31 1.36
CA THR A 70 6.81 -7.80 2.57
C THR A 70 6.14 -6.51 3.01
N THR A 71 5.84 -6.40 4.29
CA THR A 71 5.30 -5.17 4.87
C THR A 71 6.32 -4.66 5.89
N THR A 72 6.76 -3.42 5.71
CA THR A 72 7.69 -2.78 6.63
C THR A 72 7.13 -1.45 7.07
N TYR A 73 7.65 -0.94 8.17
CA TYR A 73 7.25 0.37 8.68
C TYR A 73 8.50 1.21 8.87
N GLU A 74 8.49 2.38 8.26
CA GLU A 74 9.60 3.33 8.39
C GLU A 74 9.05 4.65 8.95
N ASP A 75 9.68 5.11 9.99
CA ASP A 75 9.27 6.36 10.60
C ASP A 75 10.06 7.54 10.10
#